data_16732878dfa811bb84d01e843d3a7b7a
#
_entry.id   16732878dfa811bb84d01e843d3a7b7a
#
_cell.length_a   1.000
_cell.length_b   1.000
_cell.length_c   1.000
_cell.angle_alpha   90.00
_cell.angle_beta   90.00
_cell.angle_gamma   90.00
#
_symmetry.space_group_name_H-M   'P 1'
#
loop_
_entity.id
_entity.type
_entity.pdbx_description
1 polymer ?
#
loop_
_entity_poly.entity_id
_entity_poly.type
_entity_poly.pdbx_seq_one_letter_code
_entity_poly.pdbx_strand_id
1 'polypeptide(L)'
;FNVAANEIKSERTATIKFELAEKGVSAELKVTQIIPTKQYSFAELRALLTSAGEYKFDGDWFEAVAVADGGKENMDTDPMLSASSIDYNESATTNYLQGVDGKYGLRIKVATAADNTLKRGDKVKVSLTDATLVREDNPVRYTLKGLTANCFTIESSGNAASVSRTVSQIGDDDIYTL
;
A
#
# COMPACT_ATOMS: atom_id res chain seq x y z
N PHE A 1 33.02 -2.74 15.40
CA PHE A 1 32.50 -1.62 14.62
C PHE A 1 31.00 -1.50 14.89
N ASN A 2 30.60 -0.43 15.58
CA ASN A 2 29.19 -0.16 15.89
C ASN A 2 28.71 1.00 15.03
N VAL A 3 27.63 0.80 14.30
CA VAL A 3 26.94 1.86 13.54
C VAL A 3 25.63 2.16 14.26
N ALA A 4 25.41 3.43 14.63
CA ALA A 4 24.14 3.85 15.18
C ALA A 4 22.99 3.64 14.16
N ALA A 5 21.78 3.36 14.65
CA ALA A 5 20.60 3.22 13.80
C ALA A 5 20.39 4.49 12.96
N ASN A 6 19.84 4.32 11.75
CA ASN A 6 19.44 5.44 10.91
C ASN A 6 18.06 5.94 11.36
N GLU A 7 18.03 6.99 12.15
CA GLU A 7 16.78 7.58 12.65
C GLU A 7 16.22 8.66 11.72
N ILE A 8 16.97 9.01 10.67
CA ILE A 8 16.50 10.00 9.67
C ILE A 8 16.03 9.28 8.42
N LYS A 9 14.95 9.80 7.84
CA LYS A 9 14.35 9.29 6.58
C LYS A 9 15.18 9.70 5.35
N SER A 10 16.47 9.35 5.37
CA SER A 10 17.35 9.50 4.21
C SER A 10 18.44 8.42 4.22
N GLU A 11 18.81 7.96 3.05
CA GLU A 11 19.95 7.03 2.91
C GLU A 11 21.23 7.71 3.36
N ARG A 12 22.05 7.00 4.12
CA ARG A 12 23.37 7.43 4.51
C ARG A 12 24.41 6.53 3.89
N THR A 13 25.43 7.11 3.31
CA THR A 13 26.59 6.38 2.81
C THR A 13 27.83 6.88 3.50
N ALA A 14 28.68 5.96 3.95
CA ALA A 14 30.01 6.23 4.47
C ALA A 14 31.03 5.35 3.76
N THR A 15 32.21 5.89 3.49
CA THR A 15 33.34 5.12 3.00
C THR A 15 34.35 4.96 4.13
N ILE A 16 34.70 3.72 4.44
CA ILE A 16 35.71 3.40 5.41
C ILE A 16 36.96 3.03 4.63
N LYS A 17 38.04 3.79 4.83
CA LYS A 17 39.33 3.52 4.21
C LYS A 17 40.23 2.77 5.19
N PHE A 18 40.77 1.66 4.75
CA PHE A 18 41.75 0.86 5.46
C PHE A 18 43.11 1.10 4.81
N GLU A 19 44.10 1.49 5.58
CA GLU A 19 45.48 1.73 5.08
C GLU A 19 46.47 0.88 5.87
N LEU A 20 47.32 0.17 5.17
CA LEU A 20 48.47 -0.51 5.70
C LEU A 20 49.69 0.32 5.31
N ALA A 21 50.00 1.32 6.12
CA ALA A 21 51.00 2.35 5.81
C ALA A 21 52.38 1.75 5.48
N GLU A 22 52.78 0.68 6.17
CA GLU A 22 54.11 0.03 5.96
C GLU A 22 54.24 -0.66 4.60
N LYS A 23 53.12 -0.97 3.92
CA LYS A 23 53.09 -1.65 2.61
C LYS A 23 52.50 -0.83 1.48
N GLY A 24 52.06 0.38 1.76
CA GLY A 24 51.42 1.25 0.77
C GLY A 24 50.16 0.69 0.17
N VAL A 25 49.46 -0.22 0.88
CA VAL A 25 48.22 -0.86 0.41
C VAL A 25 47.04 -0.22 1.10
N SER A 26 46.01 0.13 0.34
CA SER A 26 44.74 0.62 0.86
C SER A 26 43.53 -0.15 0.29
N ALA A 27 42.48 -0.27 1.08
CA ALA A 27 41.19 -0.83 0.67
C ALA A 27 40.07 0.08 1.17
N GLU A 28 39.01 0.20 0.41
CA GLU A 28 37.81 0.96 0.76
C GLU A 28 36.61 0.05 0.92
N LEU A 29 35.83 0.27 1.97
CA LEU A 29 34.53 -0.34 2.20
C LEU A 29 33.47 0.75 2.17
N LYS A 30 32.57 0.68 1.18
CA LYS A 30 31.38 1.52 1.13
C LYS A 30 30.27 0.88 1.95
N VAL A 31 29.81 1.56 3.00
CA VAL A 31 28.70 1.13 3.83
C VAL A 31 27.52 2.03 3.55
N THR A 32 26.40 1.44 3.12
CA THR A 32 25.14 2.16 2.90
C THR A 32 24.15 1.75 3.98
N GLN A 33 23.65 2.73 4.70
CA GLN A 33 22.57 2.55 5.67
C GLN A 33 21.26 2.96 5.05
N ILE A 34 20.38 1.98 4.81
CA ILE A 34 19.09 2.17 4.18
C ILE A 34 18.10 2.88 5.13
N ILE A 35 17.07 3.47 4.56
CA ILE A 35 15.95 4.05 5.30
C ILE A 35 15.19 2.91 5.99
N PRO A 36 14.97 2.96 7.31
CA PRO A 36 14.10 2.00 7.97
C PRO A 36 12.66 2.21 7.49
N THR A 37 12.04 1.16 6.97
CA THR A 37 10.65 1.17 6.53
C THR A 37 9.76 0.48 7.56
N LYS A 38 8.59 1.07 7.84
CA LYS A 38 7.59 0.51 8.73
C LYS A 38 6.59 -0.34 7.94
N GLN A 39 6.26 -1.52 8.48
CA GLN A 39 5.07 -2.25 8.06
C GLN A 39 3.86 -1.74 8.83
N TYR A 40 2.81 -1.35 8.11
CA TYR A 40 1.53 -0.97 8.68
C TYR A 40 0.55 -2.13 8.65
N SER A 41 -0.23 -2.30 9.72
CA SER A 41 -1.50 -3.01 9.68
C SER A 41 -2.60 -2.09 9.12
N PHE A 42 -3.72 -2.65 8.67
CA PHE A 42 -4.86 -1.84 8.22
C PHE A 42 -5.44 -0.98 9.35
N ALA A 43 -5.45 -1.48 10.59
CA ALA A 43 -5.88 -0.70 11.75
C ALA A 43 -4.97 0.53 11.96
N GLU A 44 -3.65 0.38 11.83
CA GLU A 44 -2.72 1.50 11.94
C GLU A 44 -2.88 2.50 10.79
N LEU A 45 -3.09 2.04 9.53
CA LEU A 45 -3.37 2.92 8.41
C LEU A 45 -4.61 3.79 8.68
N ARG A 46 -5.69 3.17 9.15
CA ARG A 46 -6.94 3.87 9.48
C ARG A 46 -6.77 4.85 10.64
N ALA A 47 -5.93 4.52 11.62
CA ALA A 47 -5.67 5.38 12.78
C ALA A 47 -4.87 6.65 12.43
N LEU A 48 -4.24 6.71 11.25
CA LEU A 48 -3.53 7.91 10.79
C LEU A 48 -4.48 9.09 10.52
N LEU A 49 -5.74 8.80 10.17
CA LEU A 49 -6.73 9.81 9.84
C LEU A 49 -8.04 9.52 10.61
N THR A 50 -8.32 10.32 11.64
CA THR A 50 -9.54 10.21 12.46
C THR A 50 -10.69 11.08 11.97
N SER A 51 -10.44 11.95 10.98
CA SER A 51 -11.42 12.80 10.28
C SER A 51 -10.99 12.93 8.81
N ALA A 52 -11.85 13.50 7.97
CA ALA A 52 -11.53 13.78 6.56
C ALA A 52 -10.19 14.51 6.44
N GLY A 53 -9.35 14.04 5.54
CA GLY A 53 -7.99 14.56 5.35
C GLY A 53 -7.10 13.64 4.53
N GLU A 54 -5.82 14.00 4.48
CA GLU A 54 -4.82 13.28 3.72
C GLU A 54 -3.55 13.05 4.55
N TYR A 55 -2.91 11.89 4.34
CA TYR A 55 -1.61 11.54 4.91
C TYR A 55 -0.68 11.02 3.79
N LYS A 56 0.44 11.69 3.58
CA LYS A 56 1.45 11.29 2.60
C LYS A 56 2.51 10.41 3.25
N PHE A 57 2.79 9.27 2.61
CA PHE A 57 3.82 8.32 3.05
C PHE A 57 5.18 8.63 2.42
N ASP A 58 6.20 8.06 3.06
CA ASP A 58 7.59 8.17 2.64
C ASP A 58 8.30 6.83 2.89
N GLY A 59 8.05 5.85 1.99
CA GLY A 59 8.80 4.61 1.94
C GLY A 59 8.34 3.44 2.83
N ASP A 60 7.19 3.51 3.45
CA ASP A 60 6.62 2.43 4.27
C ASP A 60 5.88 1.38 3.40
N TRP A 61 5.28 0.34 4.01
CA TRP A 61 4.59 -0.72 3.29
C TRP A 61 3.53 -1.43 4.15
N PHE A 62 2.66 -2.21 3.51
CA PHE A 62 1.71 -3.11 4.17
C PHE A 62 1.46 -4.38 3.34
N GLU A 63 0.83 -5.39 3.95
CA GLU A 63 0.37 -6.60 3.28
C GLU A 63 -1.15 -6.62 3.18
N ALA A 64 -1.65 -7.15 2.06
CA ALA A 64 -3.07 -7.26 1.79
C ALA A 64 -3.39 -8.43 0.87
N VAL A 65 -4.69 -8.74 0.76
CA VAL A 65 -5.23 -9.62 -0.28
C VAL A 65 -6.15 -8.80 -1.18
N ALA A 66 -5.94 -8.88 -2.50
CA ALA A 66 -6.81 -8.23 -3.47
C ALA A 66 -8.16 -8.94 -3.53
N VAL A 67 -9.26 -8.17 -3.46
CA VAL A 67 -10.63 -8.71 -3.48
C VAL A 67 -11.31 -8.55 -4.83
N ALA A 68 -10.70 -7.83 -5.76
CA ALA A 68 -11.19 -7.62 -7.12
C ALA A 68 -10.09 -7.81 -8.16
N ASP A 69 -10.47 -8.08 -9.41
CA ASP A 69 -9.56 -8.14 -10.54
C ASP A 69 -9.25 -6.73 -11.05
N GLY A 70 -7.97 -6.42 -11.22
CA GLY A 70 -7.53 -5.20 -11.88
C GLY A 70 -7.95 -5.14 -13.35
N GLY A 71 -8.16 -3.95 -13.87
CA GLY A 71 -8.59 -3.73 -15.24
C GLY A 71 -10.03 -4.17 -15.54
N LYS A 72 -10.79 -4.57 -14.53
CA LYS A 72 -12.22 -4.80 -14.59
C LYS A 72 -12.99 -3.55 -14.16
N GLU A 73 -14.27 -3.53 -14.43
CA GLU A 73 -15.14 -2.41 -14.06
C GLU A 73 -15.47 -2.46 -12.55
N ASN A 74 -14.48 -2.17 -11.73
CA ASN A 74 -14.66 -2.06 -10.27
C ASN A 74 -15.34 -0.72 -9.97
N MET A 75 -16.65 -0.71 -9.90
CA MET A 75 -17.44 0.50 -9.78
C MET A 75 -17.21 1.22 -8.46
N ASP A 76 -16.96 2.51 -8.56
CA ASP A 76 -16.88 3.44 -7.43
C ASP A 76 -18.00 4.52 -7.50
N THR A 77 -18.93 4.39 -8.42
CA THR A 77 -20.04 5.31 -8.61
C THR A 77 -21.32 4.75 -8.02
N ASP A 78 -22.25 5.65 -7.67
CA ASP A 78 -23.56 5.27 -7.19
C ASP A 78 -24.26 4.36 -8.23
N PRO A 79 -24.62 3.12 -7.89
CA PRO A 79 -25.29 2.20 -8.81
C PRO A 79 -26.67 2.66 -9.24
N MET A 80 -27.23 3.66 -8.59
CA MET A 80 -28.51 4.29 -8.97
C MET A 80 -28.36 5.29 -10.12
N LEU A 81 -27.11 5.67 -10.47
CA LEU A 81 -26.86 6.52 -11.63
C LEU A 81 -27.09 5.74 -12.93
N SER A 82 -27.50 6.46 -13.99
CA SER A 82 -27.64 5.86 -15.32
C SER A 82 -26.27 5.39 -15.84
N ALA A 83 -26.27 4.39 -16.74
CA ALA A 83 -25.04 3.87 -17.36
C ALA A 83 -24.17 4.98 -18.02
N SER A 84 -24.78 6.07 -18.48
CA SER A 84 -24.09 7.25 -19.02
C SER A 84 -23.34 8.08 -17.97
N SER A 85 -23.56 7.82 -16.68
CA SER A 85 -22.93 8.53 -15.56
C SER A 85 -21.76 7.72 -14.94
N ILE A 86 -21.47 6.53 -15.46
CA ILE A 86 -20.39 5.69 -14.95
C ILE A 86 -19.06 6.21 -15.51
N ASP A 87 -18.13 6.54 -14.63
CA ASP A 87 -16.75 6.80 -15.02
C ASP A 87 -15.98 5.49 -15.14
N TYR A 88 -15.94 4.94 -16.34
CA TYR A 88 -15.21 3.70 -16.61
C TYR A 88 -13.71 3.83 -16.41
N ASN A 89 -13.13 5.02 -16.60
CA ASN A 89 -11.72 5.23 -16.34
C ASN A 89 -11.42 5.20 -14.84
N GLU A 90 -12.26 5.82 -14.02
CA GLU A 90 -12.17 5.70 -12.57
C GLU A 90 -12.34 4.26 -12.12
N SER A 91 -13.31 3.55 -12.66
CA SER A 91 -13.55 2.14 -12.38
C SER A 91 -12.33 1.28 -12.73
N ALA A 92 -11.71 1.48 -13.90
CA ALA A 92 -10.54 0.73 -14.33
C ALA A 92 -9.30 0.99 -13.47
N THR A 93 -9.19 2.16 -12.84
CA THR A 93 -8.07 2.51 -11.94
C THR A 93 -8.33 2.17 -10.48
N THR A 94 -9.54 1.74 -10.13
CA THR A 94 -9.92 1.38 -8.76
C THR A 94 -9.74 -0.12 -8.50
N ASN A 95 -9.27 -0.46 -7.31
CA ASN A 95 -9.27 -1.82 -6.78
C ASN A 95 -9.52 -1.79 -5.26
N TYR A 96 -9.77 -2.95 -4.68
CA TYR A 96 -10.05 -3.10 -3.27
C TYR A 96 -9.13 -4.15 -2.66
N LEU A 97 -8.58 -3.82 -1.52
CA LEU A 97 -7.70 -4.68 -0.74
C LEU A 97 -8.33 -4.98 0.61
N GLN A 98 -8.14 -6.19 1.08
CA GLN A 98 -8.51 -6.62 2.43
C GLN A 98 -7.25 -6.90 3.24
N GLY A 99 -7.23 -6.52 4.51
CA GLY A 99 -6.17 -6.86 5.43
C GLY A 99 -6.00 -8.39 5.53
N VAL A 100 -4.80 -8.86 5.67
CA VAL A 100 -4.49 -10.31 5.78
C VAL A 100 -5.16 -10.97 7.00
N ASP A 101 -5.55 -10.17 8.00
CA ASP A 101 -6.34 -10.61 9.16
C ASP A 101 -7.86 -10.62 8.89
N GLY A 102 -8.29 -10.19 7.71
CA GLY A 102 -9.68 -10.16 7.27
C GLY A 102 -10.56 -9.11 7.95
N LYS A 103 -10.00 -8.17 8.71
CA LYS A 103 -10.79 -7.24 9.53
C LYS A 103 -11.21 -5.97 8.81
N TYR A 104 -10.34 -5.41 7.97
CA TYR A 104 -10.54 -4.10 7.35
C TYR A 104 -10.30 -4.17 5.86
N GLY A 105 -11.00 -3.32 5.13
CA GLY A 105 -10.78 -3.07 3.72
C GLY A 105 -10.18 -1.70 3.45
N LEU A 106 -9.60 -1.57 2.26
CA LEU A 106 -9.00 -0.35 1.76
C LEU A 106 -9.26 -0.23 0.26
N ARG A 107 -9.81 0.89 -0.18
CA ARG A 107 -9.86 1.23 -1.59
C ARG A 107 -8.50 1.72 -2.05
N ILE A 108 -8.07 1.30 -3.23
CA ILE A 108 -6.89 1.85 -3.88
C ILE A 108 -7.26 2.47 -5.22
N LYS A 109 -6.59 3.58 -5.56
CA LYS A 109 -6.61 4.19 -6.88
C LYS A 109 -5.19 4.22 -7.43
N VAL A 110 -4.98 3.46 -8.49
CA VAL A 110 -3.70 3.44 -9.22
C VAL A 110 -3.62 4.58 -10.23
N ALA A 111 -2.42 4.91 -10.67
CA ALA A 111 -2.18 6.05 -11.55
C ALA A 111 -2.85 5.89 -12.93
N THR A 112 -2.80 4.69 -13.50
CA THR A 112 -3.42 4.36 -14.80
C THR A 112 -4.10 3.00 -14.74
N ALA A 113 -5.00 2.70 -15.67
CA ALA A 113 -5.62 1.38 -15.78
C ALA A 113 -4.58 0.25 -15.98
N ALA A 114 -3.47 0.53 -16.64
CA ALA A 114 -2.37 -0.42 -16.85
C ALA A 114 -1.63 -0.75 -15.54
N ASP A 115 -1.66 0.14 -14.55
CA ASP A 115 -1.07 -0.09 -13.22
C ASP A 115 -1.94 -0.99 -12.34
N ASN A 116 -3.21 -1.21 -12.69
CA ASN A 116 -4.12 -2.07 -11.96
C ASN A 116 -3.91 -3.54 -12.31
N THR A 117 -2.77 -4.09 -11.89
CA THR A 117 -2.29 -5.43 -12.28
C THR A 117 -2.75 -6.55 -11.35
N LEU A 118 -3.34 -6.21 -10.20
CA LEU A 118 -3.76 -7.16 -9.19
C LEU A 118 -4.92 -8.03 -9.66
N LYS A 119 -4.92 -9.29 -9.23
CA LYS A 119 -6.02 -10.23 -9.44
C LYS A 119 -6.64 -10.61 -8.10
N ARG A 120 -7.91 -10.90 -8.13
CA ARG A 120 -8.62 -11.41 -6.95
C ARG A 120 -7.89 -12.62 -6.35
N GLY A 121 -7.59 -12.54 -5.07
CA GLY A 121 -6.85 -13.58 -4.35
C GLY A 121 -5.33 -13.42 -4.40
N ASP A 122 -4.79 -12.37 -5.01
CA ASP A 122 -3.38 -12.06 -4.87
C ASP A 122 -3.09 -11.55 -3.46
N LYS A 123 -2.19 -12.24 -2.74
CA LYS A 123 -1.55 -11.69 -1.55
C LYS A 123 -0.40 -10.82 -1.99
N VAL A 124 -0.41 -9.59 -1.57
CA VAL A 124 0.48 -8.56 -2.08
C VAL A 124 1.12 -7.76 -0.95
N LYS A 125 2.42 -7.53 -1.09
CA LYS A 125 3.12 -6.48 -0.37
C LYS A 125 3.01 -5.18 -1.18
N VAL A 126 2.49 -4.13 -0.56
CA VAL A 126 2.27 -2.82 -1.19
C VAL A 126 3.25 -1.81 -0.63
N SER A 127 4.11 -1.27 -1.48
CA SER A 127 4.97 -0.13 -1.14
C SER A 127 4.14 1.15 -1.07
N LEU A 128 4.36 1.93 -0.02
CA LEU A 128 3.70 3.22 0.21
C LEU A 128 4.55 4.41 -0.24
N THR A 129 5.67 4.17 -0.92
CA THR A 129 6.51 5.24 -1.45
C THR A 129 5.69 6.17 -2.34
N ASP A 130 5.69 7.47 -2.01
CA ASP A 130 4.90 8.51 -2.67
C ASP A 130 3.36 8.34 -2.63
N ALA A 131 2.86 7.32 -1.96
CA ALA A 131 1.43 7.10 -1.80
C ALA A 131 0.80 8.11 -0.83
N THR A 132 -0.48 8.41 -1.05
CA THR A 132 -1.29 9.28 -0.19
C THR A 132 -2.54 8.53 0.27
N LEU A 133 -2.70 8.39 1.58
CA LEU A 133 -3.96 7.93 2.17
C LEU A 133 -4.91 9.11 2.29
N VAL A 134 -6.12 8.93 1.81
CA VAL A 134 -7.21 9.93 1.88
C VAL A 134 -8.35 9.31 2.67
N ARG A 135 -8.89 10.06 3.64
CA ARG A 135 -10.14 9.75 4.30
C ARG A 135 -11.22 10.74 3.89
N GLU A 136 -12.36 10.21 3.50
CA GLU A 136 -13.64 10.90 3.30
C GLU A 136 -14.58 10.55 4.46
N ASP A 137 -15.45 11.45 4.88
CA ASP A 137 -16.32 11.22 6.05
C ASP A 137 -17.80 11.02 5.68
N ASN A 138 -18.18 11.16 4.42
CA ASN A 138 -19.58 10.99 4.00
C ASN A 138 -19.70 10.24 2.66
N PRO A 139 -19.78 8.91 2.65
CA PRO A 139 -19.58 7.98 3.77
C PRO A 139 -18.10 7.95 4.20
N VAL A 140 -17.83 7.39 5.38
CA VAL A 140 -16.44 7.14 5.81
C VAL A 140 -15.79 6.16 4.84
N ARG A 141 -14.69 6.61 4.21
CA ARG A 141 -13.98 5.82 3.23
C ARG A 141 -12.49 6.15 3.25
N TYR A 142 -11.68 5.11 3.23
CA TYR A 142 -10.24 5.24 3.12
C TYR A 142 -9.79 4.83 1.73
N THR A 143 -9.06 5.71 1.07
CA THR A 143 -8.52 5.49 -0.29
C THR A 143 -7.03 5.76 -0.30
N LEU A 144 -6.26 4.80 -0.81
CA LEU A 144 -4.84 4.99 -1.06
C LEU A 144 -4.64 5.36 -2.53
N LYS A 145 -4.03 6.51 -2.79
CA LYS A 145 -3.78 7.07 -4.13
C LYS A 145 -2.29 7.12 -4.45
N GLY A 146 -1.96 7.29 -5.72
CA GLY A 146 -0.57 7.47 -6.20
C GLY A 146 0.18 6.16 -6.40
N LEU A 147 -0.50 5.02 -6.38
CA LEU A 147 0.12 3.71 -6.61
C LEU A 147 0.32 3.46 -8.11
N THR A 148 1.44 2.81 -8.44
CA THR A 148 1.73 2.27 -9.77
C THR A 148 1.95 0.76 -9.67
N ALA A 149 2.03 0.06 -10.79
CA ALA A 149 2.31 -1.38 -10.82
C ALA A 149 3.59 -1.77 -10.04
N ASN A 150 4.58 -0.89 -10.00
CA ASN A 150 5.84 -1.12 -9.26
C ASN A 150 5.68 -1.08 -7.74
N CYS A 151 4.55 -0.55 -7.24
CA CYS A 151 4.25 -0.58 -5.80
C CYS A 151 3.81 -1.96 -5.32
N PHE A 152 3.48 -2.89 -6.23
CA PHE A 152 2.92 -4.19 -5.89
C PHE A 152 3.95 -5.31 -6.07
N THR A 153 4.23 -6.03 -4.99
CA THR A 153 4.97 -7.30 -5.05
C THR A 153 4.01 -8.43 -4.70
N ILE A 154 3.64 -9.26 -5.69
CA ILE A 154 2.76 -10.41 -5.49
C ILE A 154 3.56 -11.51 -4.81
N GLU A 155 3.12 -11.92 -3.61
CA GLU A 155 3.76 -12.97 -2.82
C GLU A 155 3.17 -14.35 -3.14
N SER A 156 1.86 -14.42 -3.34
CA SER A 156 1.13 -15.62 -3.75
C SER A 156 -0.21 -15.26 -4.37
N SER A 157 -0.80 -16.18 -5.12
CA SER A 157 -2.10 -16.02 -5.77
C SER A 157 -3.08 -17.10 -5.34
N GLY A 158 -4.37 -16.91 -5.62
CA GLY A 158 -5.43 -17.86 -5.29
C GLY A 158 -5.77 -17.95 -3.81
N ASN A 159 -5.40 -16.94 -3.01
CA ASN A 159 -5.75 -16.86 -1.60
C ASN A 159 -7.24 -16.54 -1.44
N ALA A 160 -7.86 -17.04 -0.37
CA ALA A 160 -9.21 -16.65 -0.01
C ALA A 160 -9.21 -15.18 0.43
N ALA A 161 -9.89 -14.33 -0.35
CA ALA A 161 -10.07 -12.92 -0.04
C ALA A 161 -11.37 -12.66 0.74
N SER A 162 -12.19 -13.70 0.96
CA SER A 162 -13.47 -13.58 1.64
C SER A 162 -13.40 -14.11 3.07
N VAL A 163 -14.01 -13.38 3.97
CA VAL A 163 -14.21 -13.79 5.37
C VAL A 163 -15.70 -13.81 5.61
N SER A 164 -16.24 -14.96 6.04
CA SER A 164 -17.66 -15.06 6.38
C SER A 164 -18.01 -14.09 7.50
N ARG A 165 -19.05 -13.30 7.27
CA ARG A 165 -19.61 -12.34 8.22
C ARG A 165 -21.13 -12.49 8.28
N THR A 166 -21.69 -12.28 9.45
CA THR A 166 -23.14 -12.03 9.59
C THR A 166 -23.40 -10.55 9.32
N VAL A 167 -24.63 -10.20 8.92
CA VAL A 167 -25.02 -8.80 8.68
C VAL A 167 -24.72 -7.90 9.90
N SER A 168 -24.92 -8.41 11.09
CA SER A 168 -24.64 -7.68 12.34
C SER A 168 -23.13 -7.45 12.62
N GLN A 169 -22.24 -8.13 11.89
CA GLN A 169 -20.80 -7.97 12.02
C GLN A 169 -20.21 -7.00 10.96
N ILE A 170 -21.05 -6.51 10.05
CA ILE A 170 -20.64 -5.53 9.02
C ILE A 170 -20.66 -4.15 9.67
N GLY A 171 -19.52 -3.50 9.73
CA GLY A 171 -19.40 -2.11 10.16
C GLY A 171 -19.67 -1.14 9.00
N ASP A 172 -20.03 0.09 9.32
CA ASP A 172 -20.40 1.11 8.33
C ASP A 172 -19.24 1.51 7.40
N ASP A 173 -18.02 1.31 7.85
CA ASP A 173 -16.78 1.73 7.18
C ASP A 173 -15.87 0.56 6.78
N ASP A 174 -16.38 -0.66 6.82
CA ASP A 174 -15.63 -1.85 6.45
C ASP A 174 -15.91 -2.30 5.02
N ILE A 175 -14.90 -2.86 4.37
CA ILE A 175 -15.03 -3.54 3.09
C ILE A 175 -15.00 -5.04 3.36
N TYR A 176 -16.05 -5.72 2.94
CA TYR A 176 -16.16 -7.18 3.03
C TYR A 176 -16.37 -7.80 1.66
N THR A 177 -15.79 -8.96 1.45
CA THR A 177 -16.14 -9.82 0.31
C THR A 177 -17.24 -10.79 0.76
N LEU A 178 -18.33 -10.75 0.08
CA LEU A 178 -19.48 -11.65 0.25
C LEU A 178 -19.32 -12.90 -0.62
#